data_82eaf775d9697399d9887fae0255e953
#
_entry.id   82eaf775d9697399d9887fae0255e953
#
_cell.length_a   1.000
_cell.length_b   1.000
_cell.length_c   1.000
_cell.angle_alpha   90.00
_cell.angle_beta   90.00
_cell.angle_gamma   90.00
#
_symmetry.space_group_name_H-M   'P 1'
#
loop_
_entity.id
_entity.type
_entity.pdbx_description
1 polymer ?
#
loop_
_entity_poly.entity_id
_entity_poly.type
_entity_poly.pdbx_seq_one_letter_code
_entity_poly.pdbx_strand_id
1 'polypeptide(L)'
;MKEKESLNQNIYDNNNIVYVDKFNYDIQTIENNYIKEHYKIDKIKYDKIEKILEKIKLYKKNNIIPDNIFWKELRKISTQPGGFISIKNRREIYSFILDTLGKKPEFIITPSNVNEKQVNSYDTIIKNDCKRSVLHSIIRNNDNFQKYQNNKKINDSVYSNDSNDTQSTQVTQNESDENQLIVDTYINELMSFTKESLGNYEYFNYFQGYQEICLYFMIIFGRKEGVRYMTLFGKIYLDYVLSKNYKINFDMLLDILNDCCNIVNKKVNSLINKITKTKPYYSLSWLITYLTHSNDNIYNELSLLDYFITSNIGHMYFLSANIIVSEFNKIGTKFNITADEEFTYMELFFQHFQNLKVSVIDYEKIIKDNEKLNHRLFNDIISYRITNITNENDKGTLMLLNRNIYDNEIFDNLSIKTKLLYFLIAVILLFIFYKIFVK
;
A
#
# COMPACT_ATOMS: atom_id res chain seq x y z
N MET A 1 -38.22 0.58 29.98
CA MET A 1 -36.92 1.16 29.63
C MET A 1 -35.99 0.14 28.96
N LYS A 2 -35.81 -1.06 29.50
CA LYS A 2 -34.94 -2.11 28.92
C LYS A 2 -35.37 -2.62 27.54
N GLU A 3 -36.67 -2.69 27.23
CA GLU A 3 -37.16 -3.12 25.92
C GLU A 3 -36.94 -2.09 24.79
N LYS A 4 -36.90 -0.79 25.12
CA LYS A 4 -36.58 0.26 24.12
C LYS A 4 -35.09 0.31 23.75
N GLU A 5 -34.20 -0.05 24.70
CA GLU A 5 -32.76 -0.14 24.40
C GLU A 5 -32.43 -1.33 23.53
N SER A 6 -33.11 -2.49 23.70
CA SER A 6 -32.87 -3.65 22.83
C SER A 6 -33.44 -3.47 21.42
N LEU A 7 -34.56 -2.73 21.26
CA LEU A 7 -35.10 -2.42 19.94
C LEU A 7 -34.21 -1.44 19.15
N ASN A 8 -33.62 -0.44 19.84
CA ASN A 8 -32.71 0.49 19.20
C ASN A 8 -31.38 -0.17 18.81
N GLN A 9 -30.86 -1.11 19.59
CA GLN A 9 -29.66 -1.86 19.21
C GLN A 9 -29.88 -2.73 17.98
N ASN A 10 -31.01 -3.44 17.88
CA ASN A 10 -31.34 -4.26 16.72
C ASN A 10 -31.60 -3.45 15.43
N ILE A 11 -32.12 -2.24 15.54
CA ILE A 11 -32.31 -1.32 14.40
C ILE A 11 -30.96 -0.78 13.92
N TYR A 12 -30.05 -0.48 14.82
CA TYR A 12 -28.70 -0.04 14.49
C TYR A 12 -27.89 -1.13 13.78
N ASP A 13 -27.94 -2.38 14.26
CA ASP A 13 -27.22 -3.49 13.66
C ASP A 13 -27.76 -3.86 12.26
N ASN A 14 -29.09 -3.83 12.05
CA ASN A 14 -29.68 -4.14 10.74
C ASN A 14 -29.41 -3.03 9.70
N ASN A 15 -29.45 -1.76 10.10
CA ASN A 15 -29.15 -0.66 9.19
C ASN A 15 -27.66 -0.63 8.79
N ASN A 16 -26.75 -0.93 9.70
CA ASN A 16 -25.32 -1.00 9.41
C ASN A 16 -24.98 -2.12 8.39
N ILE A 17 -25.64 -3.27 8.48
CA ILE A 17 -25.47 -4.37 7.52
C ILE A 17 -25.92 -3.94 6.10
N VAL A 18 -27.04 -3.24 5.98
CA VAL A 18 -27.54 -2.75 4.67
C VAL A 18 -26.60 -1.71 4.05
N TYR A 19 -26.02 -0.83 4.85
CA TYR A 19 -25.06 0.19 4.34
C TYR A 19 -23.72 -0.42 3.94
N VAL A 20 -23.22 -1.42 4.65
CA VAL A 20 -21.98 -2.13 4.30
C VAL A 20 -22.16 -2.91 2.99
N ASP A 21 -23.31 -3.53 2.78
CA ASP A 21 -23.62 -4.22 1.51
C ASP A 21 -23.74 -3.23 0.34
N LYS A 22 -24.36 -2.06 0.56
CA LYS A 22 -24.41 -0.99 -0.44
C LYS A 22 -23.03 -0.47 -0.80
N PHE A 23 -22.16 -0.29 0.19
CA PHE A 23 -20.76 0.12 -0.01
C PHE A 23 -19.99 -0.89 -0.89
N ASN A 24 -20.09 -2.18 -0.61
CA ASN A 24 -19.47 -3.23 -1.41
C ASN A 24 -20.02 -3.24 -2.84
N TYR A 25 -21.31 -3.00 -3.03
CA TYR A 25 -21.95 -2.89 -4.34
C TYR A 25 -21.46 -1.68 -5.12
N ASP A 26 -21.38 -0.52 -4.48
CA ASP A 26 -20.89 0.73 -5.10
C ASP A 26 -19.44 0.60 -5.56
N ILE A 27 -18.57 0.01 -4.72
CA ILE A 27 -17.16 -0.24 -5.09
C ILE A 27 -17.06 -1.22 -6.26
N GLN A 28 -17.81 -2.28 -6.25
CA GLN A 28 -17.80 -3.27 -7.33
C GLN A 28 -18.31 -2.66 -8.66
N THR A 29 -19.28 -1.78 -8.60
CA THR A 29 -19.82 -1.06 -9.77
C THR A 29 -18.78 -0.07 -10.30
N ILE A 30 -18.13 0.70 -9.42
CA ILE A 30 -17.06 1.62 -9.77
C ILE A 30 -15.90 0.82 -10.41
N GLU A 31 -15.47 -0.29 -9.80
CA GLU A 31 -14.41 -1.15 -10.33
C GLU A 31 -14.72 -1.64 -11.75
N ASN A 32 -15.93 -2.14 -11.98
CA ASN A 32 -16.36 -2.64 -13.28
C ASN A 32 -16.35 -1.53 -14.35
N ASN A 33 -16.79 -0.33 -14.00
CA ASN A 33 -16.80 0.82 -14.91
C ASN A 33 -15.38 1.29 -15.24
N TYR A 34 -14.52 1.41 -14.23
CA TYR A 34 -13.12 1.79 -14.42
C TYR A 34 -12.36 0.79 -15.31
N ILE A 35 -12.53 -0.51 -15.03
CA ILE A 35 -11.93 -1.59 -15.82
C ILE A 35 -12.38 -1.48 -17.28
N LYS A 36 -13.67 -1.19 -17.50
CA LYS A 36 -14.26 -1.08 -18.84
C LYS A 36 -13.74 0.11 -19.64
N GLU A 37 -13.48 1.23 -18.98
CA GLU A 37 -13.09 2.50 -19.63
C GLU A 37 -11.57 2.62 -19.85
N HIS A 38 -10.76 2.15 -18.90
CA HIS A 38 -9.33 2.46 -18.86
C HIS A 38 -8.42 1.29 -19.26
N TYR A 39 -8.91 0.06 -19.12
CA TYR A 39 -8.13 -1.11 -19.50
C TYR A 39 -8.84 -1.85 -20.63
N LYS A 40 -8.27 -1.81 -21.83
CA LYS A 40 -8.48 -2.88 -22.80
C LYS A 40 -7.89 -4.14 -22.18
N ILE A 41 -8.70 -4.83 -21.38
CA ILE A 41 -8.23 -5.98 -20.64
C ILE A 41 -7.83 -7.03 -21.65
N ASP A 42 -6.53 -7.20 -21.74
CA ASP A 42 -5.95 -8.25 -22.55
C ASP A 42 -6.48 -9.60 -22.02
N LYS A 43 -7.22 -10.32 -22.83
CA LYS A 43 -7.71 -11.68 -22.53
C LYS A 43 -6.58 -12.56 -21.99
N ILE A 44 -5.37 -12.35 -22.50
CA ILE A 44 -4.16 -13.06 -22.05
C ILE A 44 -3.88 -12.82 -20.56
N LYS A 45 -4.15 -11.63 -20.04
CA LYS A 45 -3.93 -11.32 -18.61
C LYS A 45 -4.98 -12.02 -17.72
N TYR A 46 -6.22 -12.04 -18.16
CA TYR A 46 -7.28 -12.80 -17.46
C TYR A 46 -6.92 -14.29 -17.39
N ASP A 47 -6.55 -14.88 -18.51
CA ASP A 47 -6.16 -16.30 -18.58
C ASP A 47 -4.97 -16.61 -17.66
N LYS A 48 -4.04 -15.67 -17.50
CA LYS A 48 -2.91 -15.82 -16.56
C LYS A 48 -3.38 -15.77 -15.10
N ILE A 49 -4.27 -14.85 -14.75
CA ILE A 49 -4.81 -14.74 -13.39
C ILE A 49 -5.61 -15.99 -13.04
N GLU A 50 -6.47 -16.48 -13.94
CA GLU A 50 -7.22 -17.73 -13.73
C GLU A 50 -6.28 -18.91 -13.46
N LYS A 51 -5.19 -19.05 -14.23
CA LYS A 51 -4.17 -20.09 -13.98
C LYS A 51 -3.51 -19.94 -12.61
N ILE A 52 -3.25 -18.72 -12.16
CA ILE A 52 -2.73 -18.47 -10.80
C ILE A 52 -3.75 -18.89 -9.75
N LEU A 53 -5.02 -18.54 -9.93
CA LEU A 53 -6.09 -18.92 -9.00
C LEU A 53 -6.28 -20.43 -8.92
N GLU A 54 -6.16 -21.14 -10.05
CA GLU A 54 -6.17 -22.61 -10.08
C GLU A 54 -4.99 -23.20 -9.29
N LYS A 55 -3.78 -22.66 -9.50
CA LYS A 55 -2.59 -23.07 -8.72
C LYS A 55 -2.79 -22.81 -7.22
N ILE A 56 -3.35 -21.65 -6.84
CA ILE A 56 -3.67 -21.31 -5.44
C ILE A 56 -4.63 -22.35 -4.84
N LYS A 57 -5.71 -22.71 -5.54
CA LYS A 57 -6.65 -23.74 -5.09
C LYS A 57 -5.96 -25.09 -4.87
N LEU A 58 -5.04 -25.46 -5.76
CA LEU A 58 -4.27 -26.69 -5.66
C LEU A 58 -3.33 -26.67 -4.45
N TYR A 59 -2.61 -25.57 -4.24
CA TYR A 59 -1.71 -25.40 -3.10
C TYR A 59 -2.45 -25.41 -1.76
N LYS A 60 -3.60 -24.69 -1.68
CA LYS A 60 -4.48 -24.72 -0.49
C LYS A 60 -4.98 -26.14 -0.19
N LYS A 61 -5.47 -26.85 -1.21
CA LYS A 61 -6.03 -28.22 -1.07
C LYS A 61 -4.97 -29.22 -0.56
N ASN A 62 -3.76 -29.15 -1.06
CA ASN A 62 -2.71 -30.11 -0.80
C ASN A 62 -1.72 -29.64 0.29
N ASN A 63 -1.96 -28.48 0.89
CA ASN A 63 -1.06 -27.83 1.86
C ASN A 63 0.40 -27.73 1.35
N ILE A 64 0.56 -27.36 0.07
CA ILE A 64 1.87 -27.23 -0.58
C ILE A 64 2.37 -25.80 -0.41
N ILE A 65 3.65 -25.66 -0.06
CA ILE A 65 4.33 -24.36 -0.04
C ILE A 65 4.70 -24.01 -1.49
N PRO A 66 4.31 -22.80 -1.97
CA PRO A 66 4.64 -22.37 -3.32
C PRO A 66 6.14 -22.29 -3.57
N ASP A 67 6.55 -22.66 -4.77
CA ASP A 67 7.91 -22.52 -5.23
C ASP A 67 8.25 -21.09 -5.72
N ASN A 68 9.52 -20.84 -5.99
CA ASN A 68 9.99 -19.56 -6.48
C ASN A 68 9.43 -19.19 -7.85
N ILE A 69 9.06 -20.18 -8.67
CA ILE A 69 8.48 -19.93 -10.01
C ILE A 69 7.11 -19.32 -9.84
N PHE A 70 6.30 -19.86 -8.92
CA PHE A 70 4.98 -19.30 -8.63
C PHE A 70 5.06 -17.84 -8.13
N TRP A 71 5.98 -17.53 -7.21
CA TRP A 71 6.15 -16.17 -6.71
C TRP A 71 6.59 -15.20 -7.81
N LYS A 72 7.48 -15.61 -8.69
CA LYS A 72 7.91 -14.83 -9.86
C LYS A 72 6.77 -14.58 -10.86
N GLU A 73 5.94 -15.60 -11.12
CA GLU A 73 4.76 -15.46 -11.98
C GLU A 73 3.76 -14.47 -11.38
N LEU A 74 3.47 -14.62 -10.09
CA LEU A 74 2.54 -13.76 -9.36
C LEU A 74 3.01 -12.30 -9.39
N ARG A 75 4.30 -12.08 -9.09
CA ARG A 75 4.91 -10.76 -9.17
C ARG A 75 4.83 -10.18 -10.59
N LYS A 76 5.13 -10.96 -11.62
CA LYS A 76 5.04 -10.52 -13.02
C LYS A 76 3.64 -10.04 -13.40
N ILE A 77 2.59 -10.60 -12.80
CA ILE A 77 1.20 -10.15 -13.04
C ILE A 77 0.93 -8.86 -12.28
N SER A 78 1.37 -8.76 -11.01
CA SER A 78 1.14 -7.57 -10.19
C SER A 78 1.82 -6.31 -10.75
N THR A 79 2.94 -6.47 -11.48
CA THR A 79 3.66 -5.35 -12.13
C THR A 79 3.02 -4.86 -13.42
N GLN A 80 2.01 -5.55 -13.95
CA GLN A 80 1.31 -5.16 -15.17
C GLN A 80 0.16 -4.20 -14.85
N PRO A 81 -0.26 -3.35 -15.80
CA PRO A 81 -1.37 -2.41 -15.63
C PRO A 81 -2.61 -3.09 -15.02
N GLY A 82 -3.19 -2.45 -13.99
CA GLY A 82 -4.36 -2.97 -13.28
C GLY A 82 -4.09 -4.12 -12.30
N GLY A 83 -2.83 -4.49 -12.07
CA GLY A 83 -2.48 -5.49 -11.05
C GLY A 83 -3.27 -6.80 -11.18
N PHE A 84 -3.97 -7.21 -10.12
CA PHE A 84 -4.82 -8.42 -10.10
C PHE A 84 -6.24 -8.19 -10.63
N ILE A 85 -6.51 -7.04 -11.21
CA ILE A 85 -7.73 -6.63 -11.91
C ILE A 85 -8.92 -6.43 -10.96
N SER A 86 -9.42 -7.44 -10.26
CA SER A 86 -10.66 -7.37 -9.50
C SER A 86 -10.47 -7.56 -7.99
N ILE A 87 -11.39 -7.00 -7.20
CA ILE A 87 -11.44 -7.21 -5.75
C ILE A 87 -11.56 -8.69 -5.41
N LYS A 88 -12.33 -9.45 -6.18
CA LYS A 88 -12.46 -10.90 -6.01
C LYS A 88 -11.11 -11.61 -6.17
N ASN A 89 -10.34 -11.28 -7.21
CA ASN A 89 -9.02 -11.87 -7.43
C ASN A 89 -8.05 -11.45 -6.33
N ARG A 90 -8.06 -10.17 -5.91
CA ARG A 90 -7.25 -9.66 -4.80
C ARG A 90 -7.55 -10.42 -3.50
N ARG A 91 -8.81 -10.64 -3.19
CA ARG A 91 -9.23 -11.40 -2.01
C ARG A 91 -8.60 -12.81 -1.98
N GLU A 92 -8.69 -13.54 -3.07
CA GLU A 92 -8.14 -14.91 -3.17
C GLU A 92 -6.60 -14.91 -3.12
N ILE A 93 -5.95 -13.97 -3.82
CA ILE A 93 -4.50 -13.91 -3.91
C ILE A 93 -3.89 -13.39 -2.60
N TYR A 94 -4.42 -12.29 -2.04
CA TYR A 94 -3.89 -11.72 -0.80
C TYR A 94 -4.07 -12.66 0.38
N SER A 95 -5.24 -13.31 0.50
CA SER A 95 -5.45 -14.32 1.54
C SER A 95 -4.42 -15.44 1.45
N PHE A 96 -4.13 -15.91 0.24
CA PHE A 96 -3.15 -16.95 0.02
C PHE A 96 -1.72 -16.50 0.38
N ILE A 97 -1.32 -15.29 -0.06
CA ILE A 97 0.00 -14.73 0.25
C ILE A 97 0.16 -14.61 1.77
N LEU A 98 -0.79 -13.93 2.43
CA LEU A 98 -0.71 -13.63 3.86
C LEU A 98 -0.80 -14.89 4.72
N ASP A 99 -1.67 -15.84 4.38
CA ASP A 99 -1.75 -17.14 5.06
C ASP A 99 -0.48 -17.98 4.89
N THR A 100 0.16 -17.90 3.72
CA THR A 100 1.42 -18.63 3.46
C THR A 100 2.58 -17.99 4.21
N LEU A 101 2.73 -16.68 4.14
CA LEU A 101 3.79 -15.96 4.84
C LEU A 101 3.60 -15.97 6.36
N GLY A 102 2.37 -15.83 6.84
CA GLY A 102 2.05 -15.84 8.27
C GLY A 102 2.35 -17.17 8.99
N LYS A 103 2.61 -18.26 8.23
CA LYS A 103 3.09 -19.52 8.80
C LYS A 103 4.59 -19.52 9.12
N LYS A 104 5.35 -18.57 8.60
CA LYS A 104 6.78 -18.47 8.91
C LYS A 104 6.99 -18.05 10.36
N PRO A 105 7.96 -18.66 11.10
CA PRO A 105 8.16 -18.38 12.51
C PRO A 105 8.31 -16.91 12.88
N GLU A 106 8.96 -16.14 12.03
CA GLU A 106 9.19 -14.69 12.21
C GLU A 106 7.92 -13.84 12.10
N PHE A 107 6.85 -14.37 11.50
CA PHE A 107 5.57 -13.68 11.32
C PHE A 107 4.43 -14.28 12.15
N ILE A 108 4.73 -15.27 13.01
CA ILE A 108 3.74 -15.82 13.93
C ILE A 108 3.26 -14.73 14.88
N ILE A 109 1.95 -14.64 14.96
CA ILE A 109 1.22 -13.72 15.81
C ILE A 109 0.96 -14.42 17.13
N THR A 110 1.48 -13.87 18.22
CA THR A 110 1.07 -14.28 19.57
C THR A 110 -0.14 -13.43 19.94
N PRO A 111 -1.34 -14.02 20.08
CA PRO A 111 -2.48 -13.25 20.56
C PRO A 111 -2.15 -12.68 21.94
N SER A 112 -2.26 -11.39 22.10
CA SER A 112 -2.12 -10.77 23.41
C SER A 112 -3.50 -10.37 23.94
N ASN A 113 -3.58 -10.20 25.25
CA ASN A 113 -4.73 -9.52 25.84
C ASN A 113 -4.74 -8.09 25.33
N VAL A 114 -5.74 -7.77 24.51
CA VAL A 114 -5.92 -6.46 23.88
C VAL A 114 -5.74 -5.34 24.89
N ASN A 115 -4.77 -4.47 24.68
CA ASN A 115 -4.61 -3.30 25.52
C ASN A 115 -5.53 -2.17 25.01
N GLU A 116 -6.85 -2.36 25.24
CA GLU A 116 -7.89 -1.41 24.83
C GLU A 116 -7.58 0.05 25.28
N LYS A 117 -7.01 0.23 26.46
CA LYS A 117 -6.67 1.57 26.97
C LYS A 117 -5.68 2.31 26.08
N GLN A 118 -4.71 1.60 25.49
CA GLN A 118 -3.70 2.24 24.65
C GLN A 118 -4.26 2.57 23.25
N VAL A 119 -5.05 1.66 22.67
CA VAL A 119 -5.70 1.94 21.38
C VAL A 119 -6.65 3.13 21.52
N ASN A 120 -7.36 3.24 22.63
CA ASN A 120 -8.27 4.36 22.91
C ASN A 120 -7.54 5.70 23.10
N SER A 121 -6.25 5.72 23.45
CA SER A 121 -5.48 6.97 23.50
C SER A 121 -5.32 7.67 22.15
N TYR A 122 -5.51 6.94 21.07
CA TYR A 122 -5.43 7.47 19.69
C TYR A 122 -6.80 7.80 19.06
N ASP A 123 -7.91 7.65 19.78
CA ASP A 123 -9.27 7.75 19.24
C ASP A 123 -9.53 9.00 18.41
N THR A 124 -9.17 10.16 18.93
CA THR A 124 -9.37 11.44 18.22
C THR A 124 -8.52 11.54 16.96
N ILE A 125 -7.29 11.04 17.01
CA ILE A 125 -6.37 11.07 15.88
C ILE A 125 -6.87 10.11 14.82
N ILE A 126 -7.19 8.86 15.17
CA ILE A 126 -7.71 7.83 14.26
C ILE A 126 -9.00 8.32 13.61
N LYS A 127 -9.93 8.90 14.38
CA LYS A 127 -11.20 9.43 13.84
C LYS A 127 -10.97 10.50 12.77
N ASN A 128 -10.09 11.46 13.03
CA ASN A 128 -9.77 12.52 12.07
C ASN A 128 -9.08 11.98 10.82
N ASP A 129 -8.21 11.01 10.98
CA ASP A 129 -7.51 10.37 9.88
C ASP A 129 -8.47 9.52 9.03
N CYS A 130 -9.36 8.73 9.66
CA CYS A 130 -10.42 7.99 8.97
C CYS A 130 -11.35 8.90 8.17
N LYS A 131 -11.74 10.05 8.75
CA LYS A 131 -12.54 11.06 8.05
C LYS A 131 -11.86 11.53 6.76
N ARG A 132 -10.56 11.83 6.82
CA ARG A 132 -9.80 12.25 5.63
C ARG A 132 -9.75 11.14 4.58
N SER A 133 -9.47 9.90 4.98
CA SER A 133 -9.38 8.76 4.06
C SER A 133 -10.71 8.45 3.38
N VAL A 134 -11.82 8.44 4.12
CA VAL A 134 -13.17 8.22 3.56
C VAL A 134 -13.53 9.32 2.57
N LEU A 135 -13.32 10.59 2.93
CA LEU A 135 -13.60 11.72 2.04
C LEU A 135 -12.73 11.70 0.80
N HIS A 136 -11.47 11.33 0.93
CA HIS A 136 -10.51 11.34 -0.17
C HIS A 136 -10.73 10.17 -1.13
N SER A 137 -10.82 8.94 -0.63
CA SER A 137 -10.79 7.74 -1.48
C SER A 137 -12.19 7.28 -1.91
N ILE A 138 -13.22 7.45 -1.07
CA ILE A 138 -14.56 6.96 -1.38
C ILE A 138 -15.41 8.03 -2.04
N ILE A 139 -15.47 9.22 -1.43
CA ILE A 139 -16.40 10.26 -1.87
C ILE A 139 -15.96 10.87 -3.19
N ARG A 140 -14.66 11.07 -3.41
CA ARG A 140 -14.14 11.59 -4.68
C ARG A 140 -14.34 10.67 -5.87
N ASN A 141 -14.36 9.35 -5.62
CA ASN A 141 -14.51 8.35 -6.68
C ASN A 141 -15.99 7.95 -6.93
N ASN A 142 -16.94 8.55 -6.22
CA ASN A 142 -18.36 8.29 -6.38
C ASN A 142 -19.07 9.51 -7.02
N ASP A 143 -19.48 9.39 -8.29
CA ASP A 143 -20.13 10.46 -9.05
C ASP A 143 -21.39 11.02 -8.37
N ASN A 144 -22.13 10.17 -7.65
CA ASN A 144 -23.32 10.60 -6.91
C ASN A 144 -22.96 11.53 -5.75
N PHE A 145 -21.86 11.27 -5.03
CA PHE A 145 -21.35 12.15 -3.98
C PHE A 145 -20.72 13.42 -4.54
N GLN A 146 -20.09 13.38 -5.72
CA GLN A 146 -19.57 14.60 -6.37
C GLN A 146 -20.69 15.55 -6.75
N LYS A 147 -21.79 15.05 -7.31
CA LYS A 147 -22.99 15.84 -7.61
C LYS A 147 -23.57 16.48 -6.36
N TYR A 148 -23.61 15.72 -5.25
CA TYR A 148 -24.06 16.22 -3.95
C TYR A 148 -23.17 17.35 -3.42
N GLN A 149 -21.85 17.21 -3.45
CA GLN A 149 -20.91 18.27 -3.00
C GLN A 149 -21.01 19.54 -3.86
N ASN A 150 -21.20 19.38 -5.15
CA ASN A 150 -21.38 20.51 -6.06
C ASN A 150 -22.70 21.24 -5.79
N ASN A 151 -23.79 20.51 -5.55
CA ASN A 151 -25.08 21.08 -5.17
C ASN A 151 -25.01 21.79 -3.81
N LYS A 152 -24.28 21.25 -2.82
CA LYS A 152 -24.07 21.89 -1.53
C LYS A 152 -23.29 23.20 -1.68
N LYS A 153 -22.22 23.24 -2.47
CA LYS A 153 -21.46 24.48 -2.74
C LYS A 153 -22.30 25.54 -3.47
N ILE A 154 -23.18 25.13 -4.38
CA ILE A 154 -24.10 26.03 -5.08
C ILE A 154 -25.12 26.58 -4.08
N ASN A 155 -25.69 25.76 -3.21
CA ASN A 155 -26.64 26.19 -2.20
C ASN A 155 -25.97 27.13 -1.17
N ASP A 156 -24.79 26.81 -0.66
CA ASP A 156 -24.05 27.67 0.26
C ASP A 156 -23.68 29.04 -0.38
N SER A 157 -23.53 29.09 -1.69
CA SER A 157 -23.30 30.37 -2.44
C SER A 157 -24.57 31.12 -2.75
N VAL A 158 -25.71 30.44 -2.83
CA VAL A 158 -27.04 31.07 -3.13
C VAL A 158 -27.71 31.60 -1.86
N TYR A 159 -27.46 31.01 -0.70
CA TYR A 159 -28.01 31.47 0.59
C TYR A 159 -27.37 32.76 1.13
N SER A 160 -26.39 33.34 0.41
CA SER A 160 -25.93 34.71 0.70
C SER A 160 -26.84 35.79 0.17
N ASN A 161 -27.82 35.46 -0.68
CA ASN A 161 -28.79 36.44 -1.24
C ASN A 161 -30.18 35.78 -1.43
N ASP A 162 -31.14 36.27 -0.70
CA ASP A 162 -32.60 36.11 -0.80
C ASP A 162 -33.29 34.94 -0.11
N SER A 163 -34.03 35.35 0.91
CA SER A 163 -35.12 34.63 1.59
C SER A 163 -36.37 34.61 0.72
N ASN A 164 -36.80 33.44 0.22
CA ASN A 164 -38.21 33.03 0.01
C ASN A 164 -38.32 31.84 -0.97
N ASP A 165 -38.14 30.62 -0.49
CA ASP A 165 -38.78 29.43 -1.06
C ASP A 165 -38.69 28.25 -0.09
N THR A 166 -39.81 27.98 0.59
CA THR A 166 -39.86 27.04 1.72
C THR A 166 -40.13 25.60 1.32
N GLN A 167 -40.46 25.28 0.06
CA GLN A 167 -40.82 23.92 -0.35
C GLN A 167 -39.70 23.12 -1.03
N SER A 168 -38.72 23.75 -1.66
CA SER A 168 -37.55 23.09 -2.24
C SER A 168 -36.50 22.71 -1.18
N THR A 169 -36.55 23.34 -0.01
CA THR A 169 -35.59 23.19 1.10
C THR A 169 -35.75 21.85 1.84
N GLN A 170 -36.94 21.26 1.93
CA GLN A 170 -37.14 20.01 2.69
C GLN A 170 -36.64 18.76 1.98
N VAL A 171 -36.76 18.67 0.66
CA VAL A 171 -36.24 17.52 -0.12
C VAL A 171 -34.71 17.53 -0.15
N THR A 172 -34.10 18.69 -0.31
CA THR A 172 -32.63 18.81 -0.29
C THR A 172 -32.01 18.61 1.09
N GLN A 173 -32.71 18.93 2.18
CA GLN A 173 -32.24 18.66 3.54
C GLN A 173 -32.26 17.16 3.87
N ASN A 174 -33.31 16.43 3.51
CA ASN A 174 -33.40 14.97 3.78
C ASN A 174 -32.32 14.18 3.04
N GLU A 175 -32.03 14.50 1.76
CA GLU A 175 -30.93 13.87 1.01
C GLU A 175 -29.55 14.24 1.61
N SER A 176 -29.40 15.44 2.16
CA SER A 176 -28.16 15.88 2.81
C SER A 176 -27.89 15.08 4.08
N ASP A 177 -28.91 14.83 4.89
CA ASP A 177 -28.82 14.13 6.16
C ASP A 177 -28.54 12.64 5.93
N GLU A 178 -29.16 12.02 4.92
CA GLU A 178 -28.90 10.62 4.56
C GLU A 178 -27.47 10.42 4.08
N ASN A 179 -26.96 11.28 3.21
CA ASN A 179 -25.57 11.19 2.71
C ASN A 179 -24.56 11.43 3.84
N GLN A 180 -24.83 12.36 4.77
CA GLN A 180 -23.96 12.57 5.94
C GLN A 180 -23.94 11.34 6.85
N LEU A 181 -25.09 10.71 7.06
CA LEU A 181 -25.20 9.47 7.85
C LEU A 181 -24.38 8.32 7.23
N ILE A 182 -24.42 8.19 5.90
CA ILE A 182 -23.60 7.20 5.18
C ILE A 182 -22.11 7.46 5.39
N VAL A 183 -21.67 8.71 5.24
CA VAL A 183 -20.26 9.09 5.45
C VAL A 183 -19.82 8.81 6.88
N ASP A 184 -20.64 9.19 7.88
CA ASP A 184 -20.33 8.97 9.29
C ASP A 184 -20.29 7.46 9.61
N THR A 185 -21.13 6.67 8.98
CA THR A 185 -21.09 5.21 9.12
C THR A 185 -19.77 4.63 8.60
N TYR A 186 -19.30 5.07 7.43
CA TYR A 186 -18.00 4.61 6.88
C TYR A 186 -16.83 5.04 7.76
N ILE A 187 -16.87 6.26 8.30
CA ILE A 187 -15.83 6.74 9.22
C ILE A 187 -15.78 5.85 10.48
N ASN A 188 -16.94 5.56 11.07
CA ASN A 188 -17.03 4.75 12.28
C ASN A 188 -16.60 3.29 12.03
N GLU A 189 -16.99 2.71 10.90
CA GLU A 189 -16.57 1.36 10.49
C GLU A 189 -15.06 1.29 10.26
N LEU A 190 -14.46 2.25 9.54
CA LEU A 190 -13.03 2.29 9.31
C LEU A 190 -12.26 2.53 10.61
N MET A 191 -12.77 3.41 11.51
CA MET A 191 -12.19 3.64 12.83
C MET A 191 -12.18 2.35 13.66
N SER A 192 -13.31 1.66 13.70
CA SER A 192 -13.44 0.41 14.45
C SER A 192 -12.54 -0.68 13.87
N PHE A 193 -12.48 -0.81 12.54
CA PHE A 193 -11.58 -1.72 11.84
C PHE A 193 -10.10 -1.44 12.16
N THR A 194 -9.71 -0.17 12.10
CA THR A 194 -8.33 0.26 12.39
C THR A 194 -7.95 -0.06 13.84
N LYS A 195 -8.80 0.23 14.79
CA LYS A 195 -8.59 -0.08 16.21
C LYS A 195 -8.50 -1.57 16.48
N GLU A 196 -9.37 -2.36 15.87
CA GLU A 196 -9.40 -3.81 16.04
C GLU A 196 -8.16 -4.46 15.44
N SER A 197 -7.72 -4.03 14.24
CA SER A 197 -6.50 -4.55 13.62
C SER A 197 -5.23 -4.24 14.41
N LEU A 198 -5.16 -3.07 15.07
CA LEU A 198 -4.06 -2.72 15.99
C LEU A 198 -4.16 -3.46 17.31
N GLY A 199 -5.37 -3.64 17.84
CA GLY A 199 -5.64 -4.25 19.14
C GLY A 199 -5.29 -5.73 19.21
N ASN A 200 -5.22 -6.43 18.06
CA ASN A 200 -4.84 -7.83 18.00
C ASN A 200 -3.37 -8.09 18.39
N TYR A 201 -2.56 -7.03 18.59
CA TYR A 201 -1.16 -7.14 19.00
C TYR A 201 -0.81 -6.20 20.15
N GLU A 202 -0.16 -6.77 21.17
CA GLU A 202 0.37 -6.00 22.30
C GLU A 202 1.43 -4.97 21.89
N TYR A 203 2.06 -5.16 20.74
CA TYR A 203 3.29 -4.47 20.33
C TYR A 203 3.13 -3.48 19.17
N PHE A 204 1.89 -3.12 18.78
CA PHE A 204 1.67 -2.15 17.72
C PHE A 204 1.34 -0.77 18.24
N ASN A 205 1.98 0.24 17.63
CA ASN A 205 1.63 1.65 17.77
C ASN A 205 0.88 2.13 16.53
N TYR A 206 -0.08 3.03 16.73
CA TYR A 206 -0.69 3.72 15.61
C TYR A 206 0.29 4.75 15.01
N PHE A 207 0.37 4.82 13.70
CA PHE A 207 0.98 5.90 12.95
C PHE A 207 -0.04 6.49 11.96
N GLN A 208 0.06 7.79 11.71
CA GLN A 208 -0.82 8.48 10.76
C GLN A 208 -0.58 7.93 9.34
N GLY A 209 -1.66 7.47 8.69
CA GLY A 209 -1.63 6.79 7.38
C GLY A 209 -1.95 5.30 7.44
N TYR A 210 -1.85 4.66 8.62
CA TYR A 210 -2.20 3.23 8.76
C TYR A 210 -3.66 2.95 8.38
N GLN A 211 -4.58 3.86 8.71
CA GLN A 211 -6.01 3.75 8.37
C GLN A 211 -6.26 3.76 6.85
N GLU A 212 -5.37 4.36 6.06
CA GLU A 212 -5.49 4.32 4.59
C GLU A 212 -5.31 2.90 4.06
N ILE A 213 -4.30 2.20 4.57
CA ILE A 213 -4.08 0.78 4.22
C ILE A 213 -5.24 -0.06 4.75
N CYS A 214 -5.73 0.21 5.97
CA CYS A 214 -6.91 -0.44 6.55
C CYS A 214 -8.14 -0.33 5.63
N LEU A 215 -8.34 0.83 5.01
CA LEU A 215 -9.45 1.04 4.07
C LEU A 215 -9.40 0.06 2.90
N TYR A 216 -8.24 -0.19 2.29
CA TYR A 216 -8.12 -1.16 1.19
C TYR A 216 -8.37 -2.59 1.64
N PHE A 217 -7.90 -2.96 2.83
CA PHE A 217 -8.18 -4.28 3.39
C PHE A 217 -9.67 -4.47 3.71
N MET A 218 -10.33 -3.43 4.21
CA MET A 218 -11.78 -3.43 4.42
C MET A 218 -12.56 -3.56 3.10
N ILE A 219 -12.11 -2.89 2.03
CA ILE A 219 -12.68 -2.98 0.69
C ILE A 219 -12.50 -4.40 0.11
N ILE A 220 -11.30 -4.98 0.23
CA ILE A 220 -10.99 -6.28 -0.37
C ILE A 220 -11.69 -7.42 0.36
N PHE A 221 -11.68 -7.42 1.69
CA PHE A 221 -12.09 -8.57 2.51
C PHE A 221 -13.41 -8.38 3.27
N GLY A 222 -13.93 -7.15 3.33
CA GLY A 222 -14.95 -6.78 4.29
C GLY A 222 -14.38 -6.68 5.72
N ARG A 223 -15.25 -6.40 6.69
CA ARG A 223 -14.80 -6.10 8.05
C ARG A 223 -14.15 -7.30 8.75
N LYS A 224 -14.86 -8.42 8.86
CA LYS A 224 -14.46 -9.55 9.72
C LYS A 224 -13.15 -10.21 9.29
N GLU A 225 -13.03 -10.57 8.03
CA GLU A 225 -11.81 -11.18 7.50
C GLU A 225 -10.72 -10.13 7.28
N GLY A 226 -11.10 -8.92 6.92
CA GLY A 226 -10.18 -7.83 6.67
C GLY A 226 -9.32 -7.47 7.87
N VAL A 227 -9.89 -7.45 9.08
CA VAL A 227 -9.13 -7.22 10.32
C VAL A 227 -8.01 -8.24 10.47
N ARG A 228 -8.31 -9.52 10.29
CA ARG A 228 -7.31 -10.60 10.38
C ARG A 228 -6.19 -10.43 9.36
N TYR A 229 -6.56 -10.17 8.10
CA TYR A 229 -5.55 -10.01 7.03
C TYR A 229 -4.77 -8.71 7.13
N MET A 230 -5.41 -7.61 7.58
CA MET A 230 -4.69 -6.36 7.87
C MET A 230 -3.69 -6.54 9.00
N THR A 231 -4.06 -7.30 10.02
CA THR A 231 -3.18 -7.63 11.13
C THR A 231 -1.95 -8.42 10.63
N LEU A 232 -2.15 -9.45 9.80
CA LEU A 232 -1.05 -10.20 9.17
C LEU A 232 -0.19 -9.29 8.28
N PHE A 233 -0.81 -8.45 7.46
CA PHE A 233 -0.09 -7.50 6.64
C PHE A 233 0.76 -6.53 7.48
N GLY A 234 0.19 -6.01 8.56
CA GLY A 234 0.91 -5.17 9.52
C GLY A 234 2.15 -5.86 10.06
N LYS A 235 2.04 -7.14 10.46
CA LYS A 235 3.16 -7.91 10.98
C LYS A 235 4.24 -8.21 9.95
N ILE A 236 3.84 -8.50 8.71
CA ILE A 236 4.78 -8.89 7.65
C ILE A 236 5.46 -7.67 7.03
N TYR A 237 4.68 -6.63 6.70
CA TYR A 237 5.13 -5.52 5.86
C TYR A 237 5.33 -4.20 6.61
N LEU A 238 4.68 -4.00 7.77
CA LEU A 238 4.69 -2.73 8.51
C LEU A 238 5.31 -2.84 9.91
N ASP A 239 5.85 -4.01 10.28
CA ASP A 239 6.40 -4.25 11.63
C ASP A 239 7.45 -3.18 12.01
N TYR A 240 8.22 -2.71 11.05
CA TYR A 240 9.26 -1.68 11.25
C TYR A 240 8.71 -0.30 11.65
N VAL A 241 7.46 0.00 11.34
CA VAL A 241 6.78 1.26 11.72
C VAL A 241 5.75 1.07 12.83
N LEU A 242 5.18 -0.13 12.96
CA LEU A 242 4.13 -0.43 13.94
C LEU A 242 4.70 -0.90 15.28
N SER A 243 5.92 -1.47 15.29
CA SER A 243 6.48 -2.09 16.49
C SER A 243 6.69 -1.09 17.62
N LYS A 244 6.18 -1.41 18.82
CA LYS A 244 6.48 -0.66 20.05
C LYS A 244 7.88 -0.90 20.58
N ASN A 245 8.49 -2.00 20.21
CA ASN A 245 9.81 -2.37 20.70
C ASN A 245 10.89 -1.40 20.22
N TYR A 246 10.62 -0.69 19.11
CA TYR A 246 11.56 0.25 18.53
C TYR A 246 10.85 1.58 18.25
N LYS A 247 11.40 2.66 18.80
CA LYS A 247 10.92 4.00 18.46
C LYS A 247 11.33 4.29 17.00
N ILE A 248 10.34 4.50 16.15
CA ILE A 248 10.60 4.80 14.74
C ILE A 248 11.47 6.06 14.60
N ASN A 249 12.52 5.93 13.81
CA ASN A 249 13.38 7.04 13.42
C ASN A 249 13.10 7.41 11.96
N PHE A 250 12.23 8.37 11.74
CA PHE A 250 11.87 8.83 10.40
C PHE A 250 13.06 9.37 9.62
N ASP A 251 13.99 10.02 10.28
CA ASP A 251 15.21 10.52 9.65
C ASP A 251 16.06 9.39 9.06
N MET A 252 16.12 8.26 9.75
CA MET A 252 16.82 7.07 9.25
C MET A 252 16.12 6.49 8.01
N LEU A 253 14.77 6.43 7.98
CA LEU A 253 14.03 5.96 6.81
C LEU A 253 14.30 6.86 5.59
N LEU A 254 14.37 8.17 5.81
CA LEU A 254 14.67 9.15 4.75
C LEU A 254 16.13 9.07 4.29
N ASP A 255 17.08 8.75 5.18
CA ASP A 255 18.47 8.50 4.81
C ASP A 255 18.62 7.25 3.94
N ILE A 256 17.85 6.18 4.24
CA ILE A 256 17.81 4.98 3.40
C ILE A 256 17.25 5.32 2.02
N LEU A 257 16.17 6.13 1.96
CA LEU A 257 15.63 6.59 0.69
C LEU A 257 16.64 7.41 -0.11
N ASN A 258 17.38 8.29 0.56
CA ASN A 258 18.45 9.07 -0.08
C ASN A 258 19.57 8.17 -0.66
N ASP A 259 19.93 7.08 0.04
CA ASP A 259 20.87 6.08 -0.49
C ASP A 259 20.30 5.37 -1.72
N CYS A 260 19.01 5.04 -1.71
CA CYS A 260 18.32 4.48 -2.89
C CYS A 260 18.31 5.47 -4.06
N CYS A 261 18.05 6.76 -3.82
CA CYS A 261 18.14 7.80 -4.86
C CYS A 261 19.56 7.89 -5.44
N ASN A 262 20.59 7.73 -4.60
CA ASN A 262 21.98 7.72 -5.03
C ASN A 262 22.31 6.53 -5.94
N ILE A 263 21.72 5.36 -5.69
CA ILE A 263 21.86 4.18 -6.53
C ILE A 263 21.12 4.38 -7.86
N VAL A 264 19.91 4.94 -7.83
CA VAL A 264 19.10 5.20 -9.04
C VAL A 264 19.80 6.19 -9.95
N ASN A 265 20.25 7.33 -9.42
CA ASN A 265 21.01 8.32 -10.17
C ASN A 265 21.85 9.24 -9.25
N LYS A 266 23.12 8.90 -9.09
CA LYS A 266 24.05 9.63 -8.22
C LYS A 266 24.16 11.13 -8.55
N LYS A 267 24.18 11.47 -9.84
CA LYS A 267 24.32 12.88 -10.28
C LYS A 267 23.09 13.70 -9.89
N VAL A 268 21.91 13.16 -10.19
CA VAL A 268 20.63 13.81 -9.85
C VAL A 268 20.50 13.91 -8.34
N ASN A 269 20.79 12.86 -7.59
CA ASN A 269 20.68 12.87 -6.13
C ASN A 269 21.65 13.89 -5.49
N SER A 270 22.89 14.00 -6.00
CA SER A 270 23.84 15.03 -5.56
C SER A 270 23.30 16.44 -5.79
N LEU A 271 22.62 16.70 -6.92
CA LEU A 271 22.01 17.99 -7.21
C LEU A 271 20.80 18.25 -6.32
N ILE A 272 19.93 17.26 -6.10
CA ILE A 272 18.80 17.36 -5.15
C ILE A 272 19.32 17.78 -3.77
N ASN A 273 20.30 17.05 -3.23
CA ASN A 273 20.87 17.32 -1.90
C ASN A 273 21.51 18.71 -1.80
N LYS A 274 22.14 19.17 -2.88
CA LYS A 274 22.71 20.53 -2.95
C LYS A 274 21.63 21.60 -2.90
N ILE A 275 20.52 21.41 -3.61
CA ILE A 275 19.41 22.36 -3.69
C ILE A 275 18.58 22.35 -2.40
N THR A 276 18.16 21.18 -1.94
CA THR A 276 17.22 21.07 -0.82
C THR A 276 17.88 21.29 0.53
N LYS A 277 19.15 20.93 0.69
CA LYS A 277 19.91 20.97 1.98
C LYS A 277 19.18 20.28 3.14
N THR A 278 18.12 19.55 2.85
CA THR A 278 17.26 18.86 3.82
C THR A 278 16.92 17.46 3.34
N LYS A 279 16.51 16.60 4.27
CA LYS A 279 16.00 15.27 3.93
C LYS A 279 14.68 15.35 3.16
N PRO A 280 14.34 14.34 2.36
CA PRO A 280 13.12 14.33 1.54
C PRO A 280 11.85 14.08 2.38
N TYR A 281 11.53 14.95 3.35
CA TYR A 281 10.38 14.79 4.25
C TYR A 281 9.04 14.72 3.53
N TYR A 282 8.92 15.30 2.34
CA TYR A 282 7.73 15.19 1.50
C TYR A 282 7.40 13.74 1.09
N SER A 283 8.40 12.86 1.09
CA SER A 283 8.22 11.45 0.72
C SER A 283 7.97 10.52 1.89
N LEU A 284 7.96 11.02 3.13
CA LEU A 284 7.75 10.19 4.31
C LEU A 284 6.40 9.47 4.26
N SER A 285 5.33 10.18 3.88
CA SER A 285 4.01 9.57 3.69
C SER A 285 4.04 8.41 2.69
N TRP A 286 4.83 8.53 1.61
CA TRP A 286 4.96 7.47 0.61
C TRP A 286 5.52 6.18 1.19
N LEU A 287 6.52 6.29 2.05
CA LEU A 287 7.18 5.14 2.67
C LEU A 287 6.30 4.42 3.69
N ILE A 288 5.50 5.17 4.46
CA ILE A 288 4.67 4.59 5.53
C ILE A 288 3.27 4.17 5.05
N THR A 289 2.80 4.71 3.93
CA THR A 289 1.48 4.37 3.35
C THR A 289 1.58 3.60 2.03
N TYR A 290 2.76 3.14 1.65
CA TYR A 290 2.96 2.42 0.38
C TYR A 290 2.46 3.23 -0.83
N LEU A 291 2.74 4.54 -0.85
CA LEU A 291 2.35 5.49 -1.90
C LEU A 291 0.83 5.71 -2.05
N THR A 292 0.00 5.13 -1.19
CA THR A 292 -1.46 5.28 -1.30
C THR A 292 -1.92 6.70 -0.96
N HIS A 293 -1.24 7.41 -0.05
CA HIS A 293 -1.61 8.76 0.37
C HIS A 293 -1.59 9.81 -0.76
N SER A 294 -0.74 9.62 -1.76
CA SER A 294 -0.51 10.61 -2.83
C SER A 294 -1.31 10.31 -4.10
N ASN A 295 -2.32 9.47 -4.03
CA ASN A 295 -3.10 9.06 -5.18
C ASN A 295 -4.56 9.50 -5.06
N ASP A 296 -5.20 9.88 -6.17
CA ASP A 296 -6.61 10.27 -6.20
C ASP A 296 -7.50 9.16 -6.78
N ASN A 297 -6.92 8.01 -7.13
CA ASN A 297 -7.62 6.93 -7.80
C ASN A 297 -7.42 5.61 -7.08
N ILE A 298 -8.50 5.10 -6.51
CA ILE A 298 -8.52 3.86 -5.73
C ILE A 298 -7.98 2.63 -6.48
N TYR A 299 -8.10 2.60 -7.81
CA TYR A 299 -7.59 1.48 -8.61
C TYR A 299 -6.09 1.51 -8.79
N ASN A 300 -5.52 2.70 -8.95
CA ASN A 300 -4.07 2.87 -8.96
C ASN A 300 -3.48 2.47 -7.60
N GLU A 301 -4.17 2.85 -6.51
CA GLU A 301 -3.79 2.49 -5.16
C GLU A 301 -3.84 0.98 -4.93
N LEU A 302 -4.91 0.32 -5.37
CA LEU A 302 -5.02 -1.13 -5.32
C LEU A 302 -3.96 -1.83 -6.19
N SER A 303 -3.64 -1.29 -7.36
CA SER A 303 -2.58 -1.83 -8.23
C SER A 303 -1.19 -1.68 -7.61
N LEU A 304 -0.93 -0.57 -6.90
CA LEU A 304 0.30 -0.40 -6.12
C LEU A 304 0.37 -1.40 -4.97
N LEU A 305 -0.74 -1.60 -4.27
CA LEU A 305 -0.79 -2.57 -3.20
C LEU A 305 -0.57 -4.00 -3.73
N ASP A 306 -1.11 -4.35 -4.93
CA ASP A 306 -0.81 -5.60 -5.63
C ASP A 306 0.70 -5.78 -5.87
N TYR A 307 1.36 -4.70 -6.30
CA TYR A 307 2.81 -4.68 -6.52
C TYR A 307 3.59 -4.91 -5.22
N PHE A 308 3.24 -4.19 -4.16
CA PHE A 308 3.96 -4.25 -2.90
C PHE A 308 3.74 -5.54 -2.14
N ILE A 309 2.53 -6.09 -2.13
CA ILE A 309 2.25 -7.36 -1.44
C ILE A 309 2.99 -8.55 -2.06
N THR A 310 3.44 -8.43 -3.31
CA THR A 310 4.26 -9.43 -3.99
C THR A 310 5.76 -9.12 -3.96
N SER A 311 6.17 -8.11 -3.20
CA SER A 311 7.51 -7.54 -3.22
C SER A 311 8.15 -7.50 -1.82
N ASN A 312 9.47 -7.43 -1.76
CA ASN A 312 10.18 -7.05 -0.54
C ASN A 312 10.12 -5.52 -0.35
N ILE A 313 10.29 -5.06 0.88
CA ILE A 313 10.20 -3.64 1.26
C ILE A 313 11.12 -2.74 0.42
N GLY A 314 12.30 -3.22 0.05
CA GLY A 314 13.25 -2.48 -0.78
C GLY A 314 12.68 -1.99 -2.11
N HIS A 315 11.66 -2.68 -2.66
CA HIS A 315 11.01 -2.25 -3.90
C HIS A 315 10.23 -0.96 -3.75
N MET A 316 9.65 -0.71 -2.58
CA MET A 316 8.98 0.55 -2.25
C MET A 316 9.98 1.70 -2.19
N TYR A 317 11.13 1.50 -1.53
CA TYR A 317 12.17 2.51 -1.45
C TYR A 317 12.73 2.86 -2.82
N PHE A 318 13.04 1.87 -3.65
CA PHE A 318 13.52 2.12 -5.00
C PHE A 318 12.46 2.71 -5.91
N LEU A 319 11.18 2.35 -5.75
CA LEU A 319 10.09 2.97 -6.50
C LEU A 319 9.98 4.46 -6.15
N SER A 320 9.99 4.79 -4.86
CA SER A 320 9.99 6.18 -4.39
C SER A 320 11.21 6.96 -4.88
N ALA A 321 12.39 6.35 -4.87
CA ALA A 321 13.62 6.94 -5.41
C ALA A 321 13.52 7.20 -6.93
N ASN A 322 12.95 6.27 -7.70
CA ASN A 322 12.72 6.44 -9.14
C ASN A 322 11.76 7.60 -9.43
N ILE A 323 10.69 7.72 -8.62
CA ILE A 323 9.74 8.84 -8.73
C ILE A 323 10.47 10.16 -8.48
N ILE A 324 11.22 10.27 -7.39
CA ILE A 324 11.96 11.48 -7.03
C ILE A 324 12.91 11.89 -8.16
N VAL A 325 13.73 10.95 -8.63
CA VAL A 325 14.73 11.21 -9.67
C VAL A 325 14.07 11.58 -11.00
N SER A 326 12.99 10.89 -11.38
CA SER A 326 12.25 11.14 -12.62
C SER A 326 11.58 12.51 -12.62
N GLU A 327 10.88 12.84 -11.52
CA GLU A 327 10.19 14.12 -11.39
C GLU A 327 11.16 15.29 -11.29
N PHE A 328 12.29 15.12 -10.58
CA PHE A 328 13.33 16.14 -10.54
C PHE A 328 13.86 16.45 -11.94
N ASN A 329 14.09 15.44 -12.79
CA ASN A 329 14.53 15.65 -14.16
C ASN A 329 13.50 16.44 -14.98
N LYS A 330 12.19 16.18 -14.79
CA LYS A 330 11.11 16.93 -15.46
C LYS A 330 11.11 18.39 -15.03
N ILE A 331 11.27 18.66 -13.73
CA ILE A 331 11.34 20.03 -13.20
C ILE A 331 12.60 20.71 -13.73
N GLY A 332 13.75 20.06 -13.68
CA GLY A 332 15.03 20.59 -14.13
C GLY A 332 15.03 21.00 -15.59
N THR A 333 14.41 20.19 -16.45
CA THR A 333 14.26 20.53 -17.87
C THR A 333 13.25 21.67 -18.11
N LYS A 334 12.19 21.77 -17.31
CA LYS A 334 11.16 22.81 -17.43
C LYS A 334 11.68 24.19 -17.03
N PHE A 335 12.52 24.26 -16.00
CA PHE A 335 12.97 25.52 -15.40
C PHE A 335 14.43 25.89 -15.71
N ASN A 336 15.14 25.11 -16.53
CA ASN A 336 16.54 25.36 -16.89
C ASN A 336 17.43 25.56 -15.65
N ILE A 337 17.27 24.72 -14.63
CA ILE A 337 17.88 24.87 -13.32
C ILE A 337 19.41 24.90 -13.47
N THR A 338 19.98 26.07 -13.21
CA THR A 338 21.44 26.25 -13.09
C THR A 338 21.85 26.21 -11.61
N ALA A 339 23.07 25.79 -11.33
CA ALA A 339 23.55 25.60 -9.97
C ALA A 339 23.61 26.89 -9.12
N ASP A 340 23.37 28.05 -9.73
CA ASP A 340 23.57 29.36 -9.09
C ASP A 340 22.27 29.96 -8.50
N GLU A 341 21.11 29.38 -8.79
CA GLU A 341 19.80 29.90 -8.35
C GLU A 341 19.14 28.99 -7.27
N GLU A 342 19.93 28.52 -6.32
CA GLU A 342 19.57 27.45 -5.36
C GLU A 342 18.27 27.72 -4.57
N PHE A 343 18.00 28.94 -4.14
CA PHE A 343 16.93 29.22 -3.18
C PHE A 343 15.54 29.29 -3.80
N THR A 344 15.39 29.86 -5.00
CA THR A 344 14.10 29.96 -5.70
C THR A 344 13.56 28.60 -6.13
N TYR A 345 14.45 27.69 -6.47
CA TYR A 345 14.07 26.33 -6.91
C TYR A 345 13.72 25.41 -5.76
N MET A 346 14.24 25.63 -4.56
CA MET A 346 13.94 24.83 -3.38
C MET A 346 12.46 24.83 -3.04
N GLU A 347 11.83 26.00 -2.98
CA GLU A 347 10.41 26.16 -2.68
C GLU A 347 9.54 25.53 -3.76
N LEU A 348 9.82 25.79 -5.04
CA LEU A 348 9.13 25.17 -6.16
C LEU A 348 9.25 23.65 -6.15
N PHE A 349 10.43 23.13 -5.79
CA PHE A 349 10.68 21.70 -5.66
C PHE A 349 9.82 21.08 -4.55
N PHE A 350 9.81 21.67 -3.35
CA PHE A 350 8.99 21.18 -2.24
C PHE A 350 7.51 21.25 -2.56
N GLN A 351 7.02 22.36 -3.12
CA GLN A 351 5.62 22.49 -3.54
C GLN A 351 5.23 21.44 -4.58
N HIS A 352 6.11 21.18 -5.57
CA HIS A 352 5.85 20.13 -6.56
C HIS A 352 5.70 18.77 -5.92
N PHE A 353 6.64 18.36 -5.06
CA PHE A 353 6.61 17.05 -4.44
C PHE A 353 5.50 16.89 -3.39
N GLN A 354 5.15 17.94 -2.66
CA GLN A 354 4.02 17.93 -1.72
C GLN A 354 2.68 17.75 -2.45
N ASN A 355 2.56 18.33 -3.64
CA ASN A 355 1.33 18.27 -4.44
C ASN A 355 1.37 17.18 -5.52
N LEU A 356 2.43 16.39 -5.57
CA LEU A 356 2.61 15.36 -6.57
C LEU A 356 1.57 14.27 -6.38
N LYS A 357 0.66 14.19 -7.35
CA LYS A 357 -0.29 13.09 -7.43
C LYS A 357 0.34 11.96 -8.20
N VAL A 358 0.51 10.86 -7.53
CA VAL A 358 1.13 9.66 -8.11
C VAL A 358 0.31 9.14 -9.30
N SER A 359 -1.00 9.45 -9.38
CA SER A 359 -1.88 9.17 -10.53
C SER A 359 -1.46 9.83 -11.85
N VAL A 360 -0.68 10.92 -11.80
CA VAL A 360 -0.16 11.64 -12.97
C VAL A 360 1.16 11.05 -13.48
N ILE A 361 1.73 10.14 -12.72
CA ILE A 361 3.00 9.52 -13.05
C ILE A 361 2.76 8.33 -13.97
N ASP A 362 3.63 8.17 -14.95
CA ASP A 362 3.67 6.97 -15.79
C ASP A 362 4.15 5.76 -14.96
N TYR A 363 3.22 5.18 -14.21
CA TYR A 363 3.47 4.05 -13.33
C TYR A 363 4.09 2.86 -14.05
N GLU A 364 3.58 2.56 -15.24
CA GLU A 364 4.05 1.40 -16.00
C GLU A 364 5.53 1.53 -16.29
N LYS A 365 5.95 2.71 -16.72
CA LYS A 365 7.35 3.00 -17.00
C LYS A 365 8.18 2.92 -15.72
N ILE A 366 7.72 3.57 -14.63
CA ILE A 366 8.48 3.62 -13.37
C ILE A 366 8.58 2.24 -12.72
N ILE A 367 7.50 1.45 -12.70
CA ILE A 367 7.55 0.07 -12.20
C ILE A 367 8.50 -0.77 -13.07
N LYS A 368 8.43 -0.64 -14.40
CA LYS A 368 9.33 -1.35 -15.32
C LYS A 368 10.80 -0.98 -15.10
N ASP A 369 11.09 0.28 -14.84
CA ASP A 369 12.44 0.73 -14.54
C ASP A 369 12.88 0.26 -13.14
N ASN A 370 11.96 0.24 -12.18
CA ASN A 370 12.21 -0.30 -10.84
C ASN A 370 12.55 -1.81 -10.88
N GLU A 371 11.86 -2.59 -11.72
CA GLU A 371 12.13 -4.03 -11.89
C GLU A 371 13.50 -4.34 -12.52
N LYS A 372 14.12 -3.39 -13.18
CA LYS A 372 15.49 -3.54 -13.72
C LYS A 372 16.57 -3.34 -12.66
N LEU A 373 16.23 -2.73 -11.53
CA LEU A 373 17.18 -2.49 -10.45
C LEU A 373 17.54 -3.79 -9.73
N ASN A 374 18.78 -3.87 -9.29
CA ASN A 374 19.19 -4.96 -8.42
C ASN A 374 18.74 -4.67 -6.98
N HIS A 375 17.59 -5.20 -6.59
CA HIS A 375 17.00 -4.99 -5.27
C HIS A 375 17.83 -5.54 -4.10
N ARG A 376 18.86 -6.36 -4.37
CA ARG A 376 19.85 -6.79 -3.36
C ARG A 376 20.62 -5.61 -2.80
N LEU A 377 20.82 -4.56 -3.59
CA LEU A 377 21.46 -3.35 -3.13
C LEU A 377 20.73 -2.70 -1.95
N PHE A 378 19.44 -2.94 -1.79
CA PHE A 378 18.72 -2.51 -0.59
C PHE A 378 19.22 -3.23 0.66
N ASN A 379 19.36 -4.55 0.58
CA ASN A 379 19.89 -5.34 1.69
C ASN A 379 21.35 -4.97 2.01
N ASP A 380 22.14 -4.61 1.00
CA ASP A 380 23.52 -4.13 1.20
C ASP A 380 23.52 -2.78 1.94
N ILE A 381 22.64 -1.83 1.57
CA ILE A 381 22.47 -0.55 2.29
C ILE A 381 22.11 -0.84 3.76
N ILE A 382 21.10 -1.67 4.01
CA ILE A 382 20.64 -1.95 5.35
C ILE A 382 21.73 -2.66 6.17
N SER A 383 22.39 -3.66 5.60
CA SER A 383 23.47 -4.39 6.26
C SER A 383 24.64 -3.47 6.62
N TYR A 384 25.04 -2.57 5.73
CA TYR A 384 26.04 -1.56 6.01
C TYR A 384 25.65 -0.62 7.16
N ARG A 385 24.38 -0.19 7.19
CA ARG A 385 23.87 0.65 8.28
C ARG A 385 23.81 -0.08 9.61
N ILE A 386 23.36 -1.35 9.63
CA ILE A 386 23.34 -2.19 10.85
C ILE A 386 24.75 -2.29 11.47
N THR A 387 25.79 -2.46 10.65
CA THR A 387 27.16 -2.60 11.13
C THR A 387 27.77 -1.30 11.68
N ASN A 388 27.25 -0.14 11.26
CA ASN A 388 27.79 1.17 11.63
C ASN A 388 26.95 1.95 12.64
N ILE A 389 25.76 1.42 13.05
CA ILE A 389 24.87 2.09 13.98
C ILE A 389 25.10 1.59 15.40
N THR A 390 25.12 2.54 16.36
CA THR A 390 25.28 2.24 17.79
C THR A 390 23.96 2.26 18.56
N ASN A 391 22.92 2.87 17.99
CA ASN A 391 21.60 2.96 18.61
C ASN A 391 20.84 1.64 18.41
N GLU A 392 20.55 0.92 19.49
CA GLU A 392 19.89 -0.39 19.45
C GLU A 392 18.43 -0.30 18.92
N ASN A 393 17.72 0.82 19.14
CA ASN A 393 16.38 1.00 18.56
C ASN A 393 16.44 1.10 17.03
N ASP A 394 17.36 1.90 16.51
CA ASP A 394 17.55 2.06 15.06
C ASP A 394 18.02 0.76 14.43
N LYS A 395 18.91 0.04 15.12
CA LYS A 395 19.39 -1.28 14.70
C LYS A 395 18.26 -2.28 14.62
N GLY A 396 17.36 -2.31 15.61
CA GLY A 396 16.16 -3.16 15.60
C GLY A 396 15.25 -2.84 14.41
N THR A 397 14.98 -1.56 14.13
CA THR A 397 14.20 -1.14 12.96
C THR A 397 14.85 -1.58 11.65
N LEU A 398 16.18 -1.43 11.51
CA LEU A 398 16.93 -1.88 10.34
C LEU A 398 16.86 -3.41 10.17
N MET A 399 16.90 -4.18 11.25
CA MET A 399 16.73 -5.63 11.18
C MET A 399 15.34 -6.01 10.68
N LEU A 400 14.29 -5.28 11.07
CA LEU A 400 12.94 -5.50 10.55
C LEU A 400 12.84 -5.17 9.05
N LEU A 401 13.49 -4.10 8.60
CA LEU A 401 13.56 -3.73 7.18
C LEU A 401 14.35 -4.73 6.34
N ASN A 402 15.35 -5.38 6.92
CA ASN A 402 16.21 -6.34 6.23
C ASN A 402 15.56 -7.74 6.10
N ARG A 403 14.36 -7.94 6.64
CA ARG A 403 13.66 -9.23 6.50
C ARG A 403 13.38 -9.53 5.03
N ASN A 404 13.83 -10.70 4.62
CA ASN A 404 13.49 -11.21 3.30
C ASN A 404 12.11 -11.89 3.38
N ILE A 405 11.08 -11.20 2.96
CA ILE A 405 9.69 -11.69 3.01
C ILE A 405 9.54 -12.91 2.09
N TYR A 406 10.18 -12.87 0.94
CA TYR A 406 10.19 -13.93 -0.05
C TYR A 406 11.58 -14.58 -0.10
N ASP A 407 11.71 -15.83 0.34
CA ASP A 407 12.98 -16.60 0.37
C ASP A 407 13.53 -16.92 -1.04
N ASN A 408 13.33 -16.04 -1.98
CA ASN A 408 13.58 -16.28 -3.39
C ASN A 408 15.07 -16.33 -3.78
N GLU A 409 16.00 -16.27 -2.81
CA GLU A 409 17.37 -15.90 -3.13
C GLU A 409 18.40 -17.00 -2.95
N ILE A 410 18.06 -18.22 -2.57
CA ILE A 410 19.09 -19.27 -2.43
C ILE A 410 19.78 -19.52 -3.79
N PHE A 411 19.05 -19.46 -4.91
CA PHE A 411 19.64 -19.65 -6.24
C PHE A 411 20.05 -18.34 -6.94
N ASP A 412 19.38 -17.21 -6.65
CA ASP A 412 19.78 -15.93 -7.24
C ASP A 412 21.01 -15.32 -6.55
N ASN A 413 21.29 -15.72 -5.29
CA ASN A 413 22.46 -15.29 -4.51
C ASN A 413 23.79 -15.93 -4.95
N LEU A 414 23.73 -16.98 -5.73
CA LEU A 414 24.96 -17.55 -6.29
C LEU A 414 25.56 -16.57 -7.28
N SER A 415 26.80 -16.13 -7.01
CA SER A 415 27.55 -15.31 -7.95
C SER A 415 27.54 -15.97 -9.34
N ILE A 416 27.68 -15.20 -10.41
CA ILE A 416 27.78 -15.75 -11.77
C ILE A 416 28.83 -16.87 -11.82
N LYS A 417 29.93 -16.70 -11.08
CA LYS A 417 30.97 -17.72 -10.94
C LYS A 417 30.46 -19.02 -10.29
N THR A 418 29.61 -18.89 -9.26
CA THR A 418 29.03 -20.04 -8.55
C THR A 418 27.95 -20.72 -9.40
N LYS A 419 27.15 -19.94 -10.15
CA LYS A 419 26.17 -20.48 -11.13
C LYS A 419 26.87 -21.25 -12.25
N LEU A 420 27.96 -20.68 -12.76
CA LEU A 420 28.83 -21.35 -13.73
C LEU A 420 29.46 -22.64 -13.16
N LEU A 421 29.89 -22.61 -11.92
CA LEU A 421 30.45 -23.80 -11.25
C LEU A 421 29.41 -24.91 -11.11
N TYR A 422 28.18 -24.60 -10.67
CA TYR A 422 27.09 -25.58 -10.58
C TYR A 422 26.70 -26.13 -11.95
N PHE A 423 26.64 -25.27 -12.97
CA PHE A 423 26.41 -25.69 -14.34
C PHE A 423 27.52 -26.63 -14.82
N LEU A 424 28.78 -26.32 -14.57
CA LEU A 424 29.93 -27.15 -14.92
C LEU A 424 29.89 -28.53 -14.22
N ILE A 425 29.54 -28.54 -12.92
CA ILE A 425 29.36 -29.77 -12.16
C ILE A 425 28.22 -30.61 -12.72
N ALA A 426 27.08 -29.99 -13.08
CA ALA A 426 25.95 -30.70 -13.69
C ALA A 426 26.33 -31.32 -15.06
N VAL A 427 27.09 -30.60 -15.89
CA VAL A 427 27.61 -31.12 -17.16
C VAL A 427 28.58 -32.28 -16.97
N ILE A 428 29.47 -32.18 -15.97
CA ILE A 428 30.42 -33.27 -15.63
C ILE A 428 29.64 -34.50 -15.14
N LEU A 429 28.66 -34.35 -14.30
CA LEU A 429 27.81 -35.43 -13.79
C LEU A 429 27.03 -36.10 -14.94
N LEU A 430 26.47 -35.33 -15.88
CA LEU A 430 25.81 -35.84 -17.07
C LEU A 430 26.77 -36.63 -17.94
N PHE A 431 28.01 -36.14 -18.11
CA PHE A 431 29.03 -36.82 -18.89
C PHE A 431 29.48 -38.16 -18.23
N ILE A 432 29.62 -38.16 -16.91
CA ILE A 432 29.92 -39.38 -16.11
C ILE A 432 28.77 -40.38 -16.26
N PHE A 433 27.51 -39.90 -16.10
CA PHE A 433 26.32 -40.74 -16.27
C PHE A 433 26.26 -41.35 -17.67
N TYR A 434 26.48 -40.54 -18.71
CA TYR A 434 26.54 -41.01 -20.08
C TYR A 434 27.62 -42.10 -20.27
N LYS A 435 28.82 -41.91 -19.72
CA LYS A 435 29.91 -42.90 -19.82
C LYS A 435 29.60 -44.20 -19.08
N ILE A 436 28.82 -44.16 -18.01
CA ILE A 436 28.49 -45.34 -17.19
C ILE A 436 27.31 -46.12 -17.76
N PHE A 437 26.31 -45.45 -18.26
CA PHE A 437 25.04 -46.07 -18.65
C PHE A 437 24.75 -46.17 -20.16
N VAL A 438 25.52 -45.48 -21.00
CA VAL A 438 25.35 -45.52 -22.48
C VAL A 438 26.50 -46.23 -23.18
N LYS A 439 27.52 -46.70 -22.46
CA LYS A 439 28.54 -47.65 -22.90
C LYS A 439 28.20 -49.04 -22.40
#